data_9b0f35b793210f23f43e73dbb5ce1e8b
#
_entry.id   9b0f35b793210f23f43e73dbb5ce1e8b
#
_cell.length_a   1.000
_cell.length_b   1.000
_cell.length_c   1.000
_cell.angle_alpha   90.00
_cell.angle_beta   90.00
_cell.angle_gamma   90.00
#
_symmetry.space_group_name_H-M   'P 1'
#
loop_
_entity.id
_entity.type
_entity.pdbx_description
1 polymer ?
#
loop_
_entity_poly.entity_id
_entity_poly.type
_entity_poly.pdbx_seq_one_letter_code
_entity_poly.pdbx_strand_id
1 'polypeptide(L)'
;GGYTNNGRSMKDIDFSLPIKNGPTDRGFDYYFGIPASLDISPYVYVENNKATSIPDHVIEPQKKNLALLMHGGMAGADFKPEECFPNIIRHSLNYINEQKDSKKPFFLYLPITAPHTPILPSKEFQGKTSIGPYGDFVVMIDDMVRQIVKTLKKNKQLDNTIIVFASDNGCAGYIGVKDMELSLIHISEPTRQAEI
;
A
#
# COMPACT_ATOMS: atom_id res chain seq x y z
N GLY A 1 -1.02 3.19 18.84
CA GLY A 1 -0.33 4.10 18.00
C GLY A 1 0.88 4.76 18.62
N GLY A 2 2.02 4.70 17.94
CA GLY A 2 3.30 5.17 18.45
C GLY A 2 3.46 6.67 18.58
N TYR A 3 2.52 7.47 18.07
CA TYR A 3 2.63 8.94 18.08
C TYR A 3 1.79 9.64 19.15
N THR A 4 0.93 8.95 19.89
CA THR A 4 0.00 9.63 20.79
C THR A 4 0.53 9.75 22.21
N ASN A 5 0.38 10.93 22.80
CA ASN A 5 0.59 11.13 24.24
C ASN A 5 -0.59 10.57 25.06
N ASN A 6 -1.84 10.65 24.56
CA ASN A 6 -3.05 10.18 25.25
C ASN A 6 -3.99 9.32 24.39
N GLY A 7 -3.68 9.08 23.12
CA GLY A 7 -4.33 8.10 22.25
C GLY A 7 -5.77 8.37 21.82
N ARG A 8 -6.31 9.56 21.99
CA ARG A 8 -7.76 9.84 21.78
C ARG A 8 -8.08 10.80 20.63
N SER A 9 -7.12 11.57 20.14
CA SER A 9 -7.35 12.57 19.08
C SER A 9 -6.12 12.71 18.19
N MET A 10 -6.32 13.01 16.92
CA MET A 10 -5.23 13.38 15.99
C MET A 10 -4.44 14.60 16.50
N LYS A 11 -5.06 15.47 17.29
CA LYS A 11 -4.41 16.63 17.91
C LYS A 11 -3.39 16.24 18.99
N ASP A 12 -3.47 15.02 19.49
CA ASP A 12 -2.58 14.51 20.53
C ASP A 12 -1.35 13.79 19.95
N ILE A 13 -1.24 13.76 18.61
CA ILE A 13 -0.11 13.12 17.92
C ILE A 13 1.00 14.14 17.72
N ASP A 14 2.18 13.84 18.27
CA ASP A 14 3.40 14.56 17.97
C ASP A 14 4.20 13.80 16.91
N PHE A 15 4.13 14.26 15.67
CA PHE A 15 4.79 13.63 14.53
C PHE A 15 6.31 13.85 14.51
N SER A 16 6.86 14.71 15.38
CA SER A 16 8.31 14.89 15.52
C SER A 16 8.95 13.75 16.33
N LEU A 17 8.14 13.04 17.12
CA LEU A 17 8.61 11.94 17.95
C LEU A 17 8.74 10.63 17.16
N PRO A 18 9.70 9.77 17.55
CA PRO A 18 9.80 8.45 16.96
C PRO A 18 8.60 7.56 17.34
N ILE A 19 8.18 6.73 16.38
CA ILE A 19 7.15 5.71 16.59
C ILE A 19 7.73 4.62 17.49
N LYS A 20 6.95 4.24 18.51
CA LYS A 20 7.27 3.12 19.40
C LYS A 20 6.46 1.89 19.01
N ASN A 21 7.05 0.72 19.18
CA ASN A 21 6.47 -0.57 18.83
C ASN A 21 6.14 -0.71 17.32
N GLY A 22 6.88 0.02 16.49
CA GLY A 22 6.80 -0.09 15.03
C GLY A 22 7.48 -1.35 14.49
N PRO A 23 7.49 -1.55 13.17
CA PRO A 23 8.13 -2.70 12.54
C PRO A 23 9.61 -2.87 12.91
N THR A 24 10.37 -1.79 13.01
CA THR A 24 11.79 -1.84 13.39
C THR A 24 12.01 -2.28 14.84
N ASP A 25 11.04 -2.06 15.73
CA ASP A 25 11.07 -2.59 17.10
C ASP A 25 10.67 -4.07 17.17
N ARG A 26 10.21 -4.64 16.06
CA ARG A 26 9.73 -6.03 15.93
C ARG A 26 10.66 -6.91 15.10
N GLY A 27 11.87 -6.44 14.80
CA GLY A 27 12.91 -7.22 14.13
C GLY A 27 13.06 -6.97 12.64
N PHE A 28 12.36 -6.00 12.05
CA PHE A 28 12.64 -5.54 10.70
C PHE A 28 13.78 -4.53 10.70
N ASP A 29 14.74 -4.69 9.82
CA ASP A 29 15.89 -3.79 9.69
C ASP A 29 15.53 -2.48 8.99
N TYR A 30 14.50 -2.50 8.14
CA TYR A 30 14.02 -1.35 7.38
C TYR A 30 12.49 -1.39 7.28
N TYR A 31 11.88 -0.23 7.30
CA TYR A 31 10.46 -0.03 7.05
C TYR A 31 10.23 1.24 6.23
N PHE A 32 9.38 1.14 5.21
CA PHE A 32 8.77 2.28 4.55
C PHE A 32 7.31 1.98 4.25
N GLY A 33 6.41 2.88 4.62
CA GLY A 33 4.98 2.67 4.41
C GLY A 33 4.12 3.76 5.03
N ILE A 34 2.85 3.47 5.20
CA ILE A 34 1.87 4.34 5.84
C ILE A 34 1.42 3.73 7.17
N PRO A 35 1.05 4.56 8.18
CA PRO A 35 0.69 4.06 9.50
C PRO A 35 -0.76 3.54 9.60
N ALA A 36 -1.57 3.77 8.58
CA ALA A 36 -2.99 3.40 8.52
C ALA A 36 -3.35 2.96 7.09
N SER A 37 -4.64 2.73 6.84
CA SER A 37 -5.15 2.51 5.48
C SER A 37 -5.11 3.83 4.68
N LEU A 38 -5.05 3.73 3.33
CA LEU A 38 -4.97 4.91 2.46
C LEU A 38 -6.24 5.78 2.51
N ASP A 39 -7.36 5.26 2.94
CA ASP A 39 -8.60 6.00 3.15
C ASP A 39 -8.69 6.72 4.51
N ILE A 40 -7.76 6.43 5.45
CA ILE A 40 -7.78 6.89 6.84
C ILE A 40 -6.50 7.68 7.17
N SER A 41 -6.69 8.90 7.72
CA SER A 41 -5.56 9.71 8.21
C SER A 41 -4.93 9.11 9.51
N PRO A 42 -3.65 9.44 9.80
CA PRO A 42 -2.83 10.49 9.20
C PRO A 42 -2.21 10.05 7.87
N TYR A 43 -2.21 10.97 6.92
CA TYR A 43 -1.64 10.78 5.59
C TYR A 43 -0.17 11.19 5.61
N VAL A 44 0.68 10.31 6.11
CA VAL A 44 2.12 10.49 6.19
C VAL A 44 2.82 9.21 5.78
N TYR A 45 4.01 9.32 5.23
CA TYR A 45 4.90 8.17 5.17
C TYR A 45 5.66 8.03 6.49
N VAL A 46 6.04 6.81 6.76
CA VAL A 46 6.92 6.46 7.87
C VAL A 46 8.12 5.74 7.29
N GLU A 47 9.30 6.23 7.58
CA GLU A 47 10.54 5.53 7.29
C GLU A 47 11.20 5.11 8.59
N ASN A 48 11.41 3.81 8.73
CA ASN A 48 11.84 3.17 9.97
C ASN A 48 10.89 3.50 11.14
N ASN A 49 11.25 4.43 11.99
CA ASN A 49 10.47 4.81 13.16
C ASN A 49 10.07 6.29 13.18
N LYS A 50 10.16 7.00 12.05
CA LYS A 50 9.83 8.43 11.97
C LYS A 50 8.91 8.73 10.80
N ALA A 51 8.04 9.72 10.97
CA ALA A 51 7.35 10.33 9.85
C ALA A 51 8.38 11.02 8.93
N THR A 52 8.19 10.89 7.62
CA THR A 52 9.06 11.53 6.62
C THR A 52 8.86 13.03 6.55
N SER A 53 7.65 13.48 6.89
CA SER A 53 7.31 14.89 7.04
C SER A 53 6.30 15.10 8.16
N ILE A 54 6.32 16.30 8.77
CA ILE A 54 5.29 16.70 9.72
C ILE A 54 4.06 17.15 8.94
N PRO A 55 2.84 16.70 9.31
CA PRO A 55 1.62 17.17 8.66
C PRO A 55 1.46 18.67 8.70
N ASP A 56 1.23 19.29 7.56
CA ASP A 56 1.16 20.75 7.38
C ASP A 56 -0.10 21.21 6.66
N HIS A 57 -0.88 20.27 6.12
CA HIS A 57 -2.15 20.57 5.44
C HIS A 57 -3.20 19.50 5.72
N VAL A 58 -4.41 19.71 5.23
CA VAL A 58 -5.54 18.78 5.36
C VAL A 58 -5.94 18.29 3.98
N ILE A 59 -6.08 16.97 3.84
CA ILE A 59 -6.80 16.35 2.73
C ILE A 59 -8.28 16.35 3.08
N GLU A 60 -9.09 16.95 2.21
CA GLU A 60 -10.54 17.02 2.41
C GLU A 60 -11.19 15.64 2.26
N PRO A 61 -12.24 15.35 3.04
CA PRO A 61 -12.93 14.07 2.96
C PRO A 61 -13.65 13.92 1.61
N GLN A 62 -13.51 12.75 1.00
CA GLN A 62 -14.21 12.35 -0.22
C GLN A 62 -15.17 11.20 0.11
N LYS A 63 -16.49 11.48 0.09
CA LYS A 63 -17.53 10.50 0.50
C LYS A 63 -18.59 10.25 -0.56
N LYS A 64 -18.54 10.94 -1.69
CA LYS A 64 -19.58 10.85 -2.74
C LYS A 64 -19.52 9.54 -3.52
N ASN A 65 -18.38 8.93 -3.60
CA ASN A 65 -18.15 7.70 -4.33
C ASN A 65 -17.34 6.75 -3.45
N LEU A 66 -17.87 5.56 -3.18
CA LEU A 66 -17.21 4.56 -2.35
C LEU A 66 -15.86 4.11 -2.92
N ALA A 67 -15.73 4.07 -4.24
CA ALA A 67 -14.45 3.74 -4.87
C ALA A 67 -13.35 4.78 -4.62
N LEU A 68 -13.73 6.03 -4.31
CA LEU A 68 -12.82 7.13 -3.99
C LEU A 68 -12.94 7.58 -2.53
N LEU A 69 -13.51 6.73 -1.68
CA LEU A 69 -13.73 7.07 -0.27
C LEU A 69 -12.40 7.43 0.41
N MET A 70 -12.38 8.62 1.01
CA MET A 70 -11.34 9.07 1.93
C MET A 70 -11.99 9.80 3.09
N HIS A 71 -11.56 9.49 4.30
CA HIS A 71 -12.13 10.10 5.51
C HIS A 71 -11.61 11.53 5.74
N GLY A 72 -10.56 11.92 5.02
CA GLY A 72 -9.91 13.21 5.19
C GLY A 72 -9.04 13.27 6.45
N GLY A 73 -8.25 14.32 6.58
CA GLY A 73 -7.43 14.58 7.76
C GLY A 73 -6.05 15.12 7.43
N MET A 74 -5.20 15.22 8.46
CA MET A 74 -3.87 15.79 8.36
C MET A 74 -2.96 15.00 7.43
N ALA A 75 -2.22 15.70 6.59
CA ALA A 75 -1.29 15.15 5.61
C ALA A 75 0.07 15.85 5.64
N GLY A 76 1.12 15.09 5.37
CA GLY A 76 2.47 15.61 5.22
C GLY A 76 2.71 16.22 3.84
N ALA A 77 3.63 17.18 3.75
CA ALA A 77 3.97 17.89 2.51
C ALA A 77 4.40 16.95 1.35
N ASP A 78 4.96 15.80 1.68
CA ASP A 78 5.44 14.79 0.74
C ASP A 78 4.39 13.73 0.39
N PHE A 79 3.18 13.82 0.96
CA PHE A 79 2.14 12.81 0.79
C PHE A 79 1.10 13.24 -0.25
N LYS A 80 0.91 12.37 -1.24
CA LYS A 80 -0.22 12.45 -2.19
C LYS A 80 -0.83 11.06 -2.32
N PRO A 81 -2.16 10.92 -2.15
CA PRO A 81 -2.81 9.61 -2.20
C PRO A 81 -2.50 8.81 -3.47
N GLU A 82 -2.53 9.46 -4.62
CA GLU A 82 -2.25 8.85 -5.92
C GLU A 82 -0.79 8.42 -6.11
N GLU A 83 0.13 8.97 -5.33
CA GLU A 83 1.55 8.61 -5.36
C GLU A 83 1.92 7.57 -4.29
N CYS A 84 0.99 7.22 -3.39
CA CYS A 84 1.28 6.32 -2.28
C CYS A 84 1.75 4.94 -2.76
N PHE A 85 0.98 4.30 -3.63
CA PHE A 85 1.33 2.99 -4.17
C PHE A 85 2.63 3.03 -5.00
N PRO A 86 2.82 3.96 -5.96
CA PRO A 86 4.09 4.11 -6.67
C PRO A 86 5.29 4.33 -5.75
N ASN A 87 5.16 5.11 -4.69
CA ASN A 87 6.24 5.35 -3.75
C ASN A 87 6.64 4.09 -2.97
N ILE A 88 5.67 3.33 -2.50
CA ILE A 88 5.92 2.04 -1.81
C ILE A 88 6.68 1.10 -2.74
N ILE A 89 6.28 1.00 -4.02
CA ILE A 89 6.96 0.16 -5.00
C ILE A 89 8.39 0.65 -5.25
N ARG A 90 8.57 1.94 -5.42
CA ARG A 90 9.90 2.54 -5.63
C ARG A 90 10.85 2.21 -4.47
N HIS A 91 10.42 2.34 -3.22
CA HIS A 91 11.22 1.98 -2.06
C HIS A 91 11.52 0.49 -2.01
N SER A 92 10.56 -0.36 -2.36
CA SER A 92 10.77 -1.81 -2.42
C SER A 92 11.80 -2.21 -3.48
N LEU A 93 11.74 -1.60 -4.67
CA LEU A 93 12.70 -1.86 -5.74
C LEU A 93 14.10 -1.34 -5.38
N ASN A 94 14.20 -0.20 -4.71
CA ASN A 94 15.46 0.33 -4.19
C ASN A 94 16.08 -0.63 -3.17
N TYR A 95 15.29 -1.10 -2.21
CA TYR A 95 15.75 -2.08 -1.23
C TYR A 95 16.26 -3.37 -1.89
N ILE A 96 15.54 -3.92 -2.87
CA ILE A 96 16.01 -5.11 -3.62
C ILE A 96 17.35 -4.83 -4.31
N ASN A 97 17.51 -3.63 -4.90
CA ASN A 97 18.76 -3.25 -5.55
C ASN A 97 19.92 -3.09 -4.56
N GLU A 98 19.68 -2.55 -3.38
CA GLU A 98 20.66 -2.41 -2.30
C GLU A 98 21.13 -3.78 -1.78
N GLN A 99 20.25 -4.80 -1.79
CA GLN A 99 20.59 -6.16 -1.39
C GLN A 99 21.31 -6.97 -2.48
N LYS A 100 21.55 -6.40 -3.65
CA LYS A 100 22.11 -7.11 -4.83
C LYS A 100 23.42 -7.86 -4.54
N ASP A 101 24.33 -7.22 -3.83
CA ASP A 101 25.67 -7.76 -3.54
C ASP A 101 25.78 -8.28 -2.09
N SER A 102 24.67 -8.33 -1.35
CA SER A 102 24.62 -8.84 0.00
C SER A 102 24.82 -10.36 0.02
N LYS A 103 25.65 -10.85 0.92
CA LYS A 103 25.82 -12.29 1.20
C LYS A 103 24.73 -12.84 2.13
N LYS A 104 23.94 -11.98 2.74
CA LYS A 104 22.85 -12.36 3.62
C LYS A 104 21.55 -12.40 2.82
N PRO A 105 20.70 -13.41 3.04
CA PRO A 105 19.35 -13.40 2.49
C PRO A 105 18.53 -12.26 3.10
N PHE A 106 17.52 -11.78 2.36
CA PHE A 106 16.56 -10.83 2.89
C PHE A 106 15.15 -11.42 2.87
N PHE A 107 14.30 -10.90 3.73
CA PHE A 107 12.86 -11.11 3.73
C PHE A 107 12.18 -9.77 3.48
N LEU A 108 11.45 -9.65 2.37
CA LEU A 108 10.66 -8.48 2.05
C LEU A 108 9.18 -8.79 2.24
N TYR A 109 8.54 -8.14 3.22
CA TYR A 109 7.10 -8.14 3.39
C TYR A 109 6.53 -6.86 2.77
N LEU A 110 5.71 -6.99 1.73
CA LEU A 110 5.20 -5.89 0.94
C LEU A 110 3.66 -5.87 0.96
N PRO A 111 3.03 -5.43 2.05
CA PRO A 111 1.59 -5.22 2.10
C PRO A 111 1.24 -3.93 1.34
N ILE A 112 0.50 -4.08 0.24
CA ILE A 112 0.11 -2.97 -0.60
C ILE A 112 -1.29 -2.47 -0.26
N THR A 113 -1.57 -1.19 -0.53
CA THR A 113 -2.88 -0.59 -0.32
C THR A 113 -3.89 -0.96 -1.39
N ALA A 114 -3.42 -1.30 -2.58
CA ALA A 114 -4.25 -1.65 -3.74
C ALA A 114 -4.72 -3.13 -3.66
N PRO A 115 -5.90 -3.46 -4.16
CA PRO A 115 -6.87 -2.59 -4.82
C PRO A 115 -7.96 -2.03 -3.90
N HIS A 116 -7.69 -1.89 -2.59
CA HIS A 116 -8.62 -1.26 -1.64
C HIS A 116 -8.91 0.20 -2.02
N THR A 117 -10.06 0.73 -1.57
CA THR A 117 -10.39 2.16 -1.72
C THR A 117 -9.37 3.04 -0.97
N PRO A 118 -9.04 4.25 -1.45
CA PRO A 118 -9.44 4.85 -2.72
C PRO A 118 -8.77 4.18 -3.93
N ILE A 119 -9.56 3.94 -4.97
CA ILE A 119 -9.07 3.31 -6.21
C ILE A 119 -8.40 4.38 -7.07
N LEU A 120 -7.08 4.39 -7.05
CA LEU A 120 -6.25 5.47 -7.63
C LEU A 120 -5.20 4.89 -8.59
N PRO A 121 -5.61 4.30 -9.74
CA PRO A 121 -4.63 3.88 -10.75
C PRO A 121 -3.88 5.10 -11.27
N SER A 122 -2.55 5.01 -11.38
CA SER A 122 -1.72 6.05 -11.95
C SER A 122 -2.14 6.33 -13.40
N LYS A 123 -1.89 7.53 -13.90
CA LYS A 123 -2.31 7.99 -15.23
C LYS A 123 -1.96 7.02 -16.37
N GLU A 124 -0.81 6.38 -16.29
CA GLU A 124 -0.33 5.39 -17.27
C GLU A 124 -1.16 4.11 -17.32
N PHE A 125 -1.90 3.80 -16.25
CA PHE A 125 -2.77 2.63 -16.15
C PHE A 125 -4.25 2.95 -16.42
N GLN A 126 -4.65 4.22 -16.41
CA GLN A 126 -6.04 4.63 -16.64
C GLN A 126 -6.51 4.26 -18.05
N GLY A 127 -7.69 3.66 -18.14
CA GLY A 127 -8.30 3.21 -19.40
C GLY A 127 -7.65 1.98 -20.02
N LYS A 128 -6.88 1.20 -19.26
CA LYS A 128 -6.25 -0.05 -19.75
C LYS A 128 -7.21 -1.22 -19.83
N THR A 129 -8.29 -1.18 -19.07
CA THR A 129 -9.28 -2.27 -19.03
C THR A 129 -10.68 -1.77 -19.33
N SER A 130 -11.54 -2.68 -19.81
CA SER A 130 -12.98 -2.42 -19.99
C SER A 130 -13.76 -2.42 -18.68
N ILE A 131 -13.13 -2.84 -17.59
CA ILE A 131 -13.71 -2.92 -16.24
C ILE A 131 -13.73 -1.54 -15.56
N GLY A 132 -12.94 -0.59 -16.06
CA GLY A 132 -12.81 0.75 -15.48
C GLY A 132 -11.71 0.85 -14.42
N PRO A 133 -11.74 1.88 -13.55
CA PRO A 133 -10.64 2.21 -12.66
C PRO A 133 -10.19 1.08 -11.73
N TYR A 134 -11.08 0.20 -11.31
CA TYR A 134 -10.72 -0.94 -10.49
C TYR A 134 -9.86 -1.95 -11.27
N GLY A 135 -10.26 -2.31 -12.48
CA GLY A 135 -9.48 -3.18 -13.35
C GLY A 135 -8.12 -2.57 -13.70
N ASP A 136 -8.09 -1.26 -13.96
CA ASP A 136 -6.87 -0.51 -14.20
C ASP A 136 -5.91 -0.58 -12.99
N PHE A 137 -6.47 -0.52 -11.78
CA PHE A 137 -5.69 -0.62 -10.54
C PHE A 137 -5.15 -2.04 -10.32
N VAL A 138 -5.90 -3.07 -10.69
CA VAL A 138 -5.43 -4.47 -10.69
C VAL A 138 -4.29 -4.67 -11.69
N VAL A 139 -4.38 -4.10 -12.89
CA VAL A 139 -3.27 -4.11 -13.88
C VAL A 139 -2.03 -3.41 -13.33
N MET A 140 -2.20 -2.36 -12.56
CA MET A 140 -1.09 -1.68 -11.91
C MET A 140 -0.41 -2.56 -10.83
N ILE A 141 -1.17 -3.41 -10.12
CA ILE A 141 -0.61 -4.41 -9.20
C ILE A 141 0.19 -5.47 -9.96
N ASP A 142 -0.34 -5.97 -11.08
CA ASP A 142 0.37 -6.93 -11.92
C ASP A 142 1.69 -6.34 -12.43
N ASP A 143 1.68 -5.08 -12.85
CA ASP A 143 2.89 -4.37 -13.25
C ASP A 143 3.91 -4.23 -12.12
N MET A 144 3.47 -4.03 -10.88
CA MET A 144 4.35 -4.07 -9.70
C MET A 144 5.07 -5.40 -9.59
N VAL A 145 4.35 -6.52 -9.67
CA VAL A 145 4.95 -7.86 -9.63
C VAL A 145 5.96 -8.02 -10.77
N ARG A 146 5.60 -7.58 -11.97
CA ARG A 146 6.50 -7.56 -13.13
C ARG A 146 7.78 -6.78 -12.86
N GLN A 147 7.69 -5.59 -12.24
CA GLN A 147 8.85 -4.76 -11.89
C GLN A 147 9.78 -5.46 -10.89
N ILE A 148 9.20 -6.09 -9.85
CA ILE A 148 9.95 -6.85 -8.84
C ILE A 148 10.70 -8.01 -9.51
N VAL A 149 10.00 -8.84 -10.28
CA VAL A 149 10.60 -9.98 -11.01
C VAL A 149 11.72 -9.52 -11.95
N LYS A 150 11.48 -8.44 -12.70
CA LYS A 150 12.48 -7.85 -13.60
C LYS A 150 13.73 -7.38 -12.83
N THR A 151 13.54 -6.76 -11.66
CA THR A 151 14.63 -6.27 -10.82
C THR A 151 15.45 -7.42 -10.25
N LEU A 152 14.79 -8.45 -9.70
CA LEU A 152 15.44 -9.65 -9.20
C LEU A 152 16.23 -10.37 -10.31
N LYS A 153 15.64 -10.48 -11.52
CA LYS A 153 16.32 -11.06 -12.68
C LYS A 153 17.56 -10.25 -13.08
N LYS A 154 17.45 -8.93 -13.17
CA LYS A 154 18.56 -8.03 -13.46
C LYS A 154 19.70 -8.17 -12.45
N ASN A 155 19.36 -8.35 -11.20
CA ASN A 155 20.30 -8.52 -10.09
C ASN A 155 20.85 -9.96 -9.97
N LYS A 156 20.40 -10.91 -10.82
CA LYS A 156 20.74 -12.35 -10.76
C LYS A 156 20.30 -13.00 -9.43
N GLN A 157 19.23 -12.52 -8.83
CA GLN A 157 18.68 -13.01 -7.57
C GLN A 157 17.44 -13.87 -7.77
N LEU A 158 16.79 -13.83 -8.95
CA LEU A 158 15.49 -14.46 -9.19
C LEU A 158 15.49 -15.97 -8.94
N ASP A 159 16.51 -16.68 -9.41
CA ASP A 159 16.59 -18.13 -9.31
C ASP A 159 16.79 -18.63 -7.85
N ASN A 160 17.14 -17.72 -6.94
CA ASN A 160 17.31 -17.99 -5.51
C ASN A 160 16.33 -17.17 -4.66
N THR A 161 15.16 -16.82 -5.20
CA THR A 161 14.13 -16.04 -4.51
C THR A 161 12.79 -16.76 -4.59
N ILE A 162 12.16 -16.96 -3.45
CA ILE A 162 10.77 -17.41 -3.37
C ILE A 162 9.88 -16.16 -3.35
N ILE A 163 8.96 -16.09 -4.30
CA ILE A 163 7.95 -15.03 -4.36
C ILE A 163 6.60 -15.62 -3.97
N VAL A 164 5.98 -15.06 -2.95
CA VAL A 164 4.63 -15.42 -2.51
C VAL A 164 3.72 -14.23 -2.79
N PHE A 165 2.68 -14.44 -3.56
CA PHE A 165 1.63 -13.46 -3.82
C PHE A 165 0.31 -13.98 -3.26
N ALA A 166 -0.36 -13.19 -2.44
CA ALA A 166 -1.62 -13.57 -1.83
C ALA A 166 -2.53 -12.36 -1.67
N SER A 167 -3.83 -12.58 -1.74
CA SER A 167 -4.85 -11.63 -1.32
C SER A 167 -5.21 -11.91 0.14
N ASP A 168 -5.55 -10.88 0.90
CA ASP A 168 -6.04 -10.99 2.27
C ASP A 168 -7.53 -11.37 2.34
N ASN A 169 -8.29 -10.99 1.32
CA ASN A 169 -9.71 -11.30 1.16
C ASN A 169 -10.13 -11.26 -0.31
N GLY A 170 -11.41 -11.55 -0.57
CA GLY A 170 -12.00 -11.47 -1.90
C GLY A 170 -12.27 -10.04 -2.34
N CYS A 171 -12.88 -9.93 -3.53
CA CYS A 171 -13.21 -8.66 -4.18
C CYS A 171 -14.19 -7.83 -3.33
N ALA A 172 -13.97 -6.52 -3.27
CA ALA A 172 -14.82 -5.63 -2.48
C ALA A 172 -16.22 -5.44 -3.10
N GLY A 173 -17.26 -5.66 -2.30
CA GLY A 173 -18.66 -5.61 -2.75
C GLY A 173 -19.13 -4.26 -3.30
N TYR A 174 -18.44 -3.16 -2.97
CA TYR A 174 -18.78 -1.83 -3.47
C TYR A 174 -18.41 -1.56 -4.94
N ILE A 175 -17.70 -2.50 -5.59
CA ILE A 175 -17.32 -2.38 -7.01
C ILE A 175 -18.54 -2.64 -7.92
N GLY A 176 -19.55 -3.35 -7.43
CA GLY A 176 -20.73 -3.75 -8.18
C GLY A 176 -20.61 -5.14 -8.79
N VAL A 177 -21.74 -5.83 -8.83
CA VAL A 177 -21.79 -7.24 -9.27
C VAL A 177 -21.38 -7.39 -10.73
N LYS A 178 -21.80 -6.46 -11.61
CA LYS A 178 -21.48 -6.50 -13.03
C LYS A 178 -19.98 -6.36 -13.30
N ASP A 179 -19.32 -5.50 -12.56
CA ASP A 179 -17.87 -5.30 -12.68
C ASP A 179 -17.11 -6.50 -12.08
N MET A 180 -17.67 -7.12 -11.06
CA MET A 180 -17.16 -8.38 -10.50
C MET A 180 -17.30 -9.55 -11.47
N GLU A 181 -18.43 -9.70 -12.15
CA GLU A 181 -18.65 -10.75 -13.16
C GLU A 181 -17.69 -10.63 -14.33
N LEU A 182 -17.34 -9.40 -14.71
CA LEU A 182 -16.36 -9.15 -15.76
C LEU A 182 -14.93 -9.36 -15.28
N SER A 183 -14.70 -9.18 -13.97
CA SER A 183 -13.33 -9.05 -13.50
C SER A 183 -12.73 -10.29 -12.93
N LEU A 184 -13.36 -11.34 -12.49
CA LEU A 184 -12.56 -12.42 -11.88
C LEU A 184 -13.35 -13.43 -11.02
N ILE A 185 -14.68 -13.48 -11.11
CA ILE A 185 -15.47 -14.48 -10.37
C ILE A 185 -15.01 -15.92 -10.67
N HIS A 186 -14.37 -16.13 -11.83
CA HIS A 186 -13.86 -17.45 -12.21
C HIS A 186 -12.46 -17.77 -11.67
N ILE A 187 -11.79 -16.83 -11.01
CA ILE A 187 -10.39 -17.00 -10.54
C ILE A 187 -10.28 -16.96 -9.02
N SER A 188 -11.17 -16.27 -8.35
CA SER A 188 -11.23 -16.26 -6.89
C SER A 188 -12.62 -16.62 -6.44
N GLU A 189 -12.87 -17.89 -6.15
CA GLU A 189 -14.03 -18.21 -5.33
C GLU A 189 -13.94 -17.40 -4.04
N PRO A 190 -14.98 -16.60 -3.68
CA PRO A 190 -14.99 -15.97 -2.38
C PRO A 190 -14.98 -17.11 -1.36
N THR A 191 -13.90 -17.29 -0.68
CA THR A 191 -13.89 -18.05 0.56
C THR A 191 -14.84 -17.31 1.47
N ARG A 192 -16.11 -17.72 1.51
CA ARG A 192 -17.00 -17.36 2.61
C ARG A 192 -16.27 -17.83 3.86
N GLN A 193 -15.74 -16.92 4.62
CA GLN A 193 -15.39 -17.21 5.99
C GLN A 193 -16.68 -17.76 6.61
N ALA A 194 -16.65 -19.02 6.97
CA ALA A 194 -17.73 -19.59 7.76
C ALA A 194 -17.79 -18.75 9.04
N GLU A 195 -18.93 -18.14 9.27
CA GLU A 195 -19.23 -17.55 10.56
C GLU A 195 -19.12 -18.65 11.60
N ILE A 196 -18.15 -18.51 12.49
CA ILE A 196 -17.98 -19.34 13.67
C ILE A 196 -18.72 -18.65 14.83
#